data_5fd95fc9812d16772573465a86e16d5b
#
_entry.id   5fd95fc9812d16772573465a86e16d5b
#
_cell.length_a   1.000
_cell.length_b   1.000
_cell.length_c   1.000
_cell.angle_alpha   90.00
_cell.angle_beta   90.00
_cell.angle_gamma   90.00
#
_symmetry.space_group_name_H-M   'P 1'
#
loop_
_entity.id
_entity.type
_entity.pdbx_description
1 polymer ?
#
loop_
_entity_poly.entity_id
_entity_poly.type
_entity_poly.pdbx_seq_one_letter_code
_entity_poly.pdbx_strand_id
1 'polypeptide(L)'
;MDNPFDLSQISAYSDWRARKLEAYPAEITDLRVPVRRLDEPTPAERTALKARIDIFNMAMVEVDPAGIQTQALLSFTRALGLQRTDANLFADASAVSRIAASRRNPSAEGCVDAGSEPPGGATLGDFLPYTDKPLSWHTDGYYNAPDEQVGAWCLFCVRAARDGGENGLIDHEMAYLRLRDESPQHIAALAHPQALSIPAHVQEGRTLRAASVGPVFSVRQGYLHMRYSARARHVIWRDTPDTYAARAALDRLFSRPDVFTFKLVMKPGEGLVSNNVLHCRTGFADDEDPSKSRLLYRIRFLDRILAD
;
A
#
# COMPACT_ATOMS: atom_id res chain seq x y z
N MET A 1 19.45 -11.25 19.07
CA MET A 1 19.63 -10.43 17.86
C MET A 1 19.18 -9.02 18.18
N ASP A 2 19.94 -8.04 17.75
CA ASP A 2 19.58 -6.64 17.97
C ASP A 2 18.33 -6.28 17.16
N ASN A 3 17.29 -5.81 17.84
CA ASN A 3 16.02 -5.44 17.23
C ASN A 3 15.84 -3.93 17.33
N PRO A 4 16.00 -3.16 16.25
CA PRO A 4 15.84 -1.70 16.28
C PRO A 4 14.43 -1.23 16.63
N PHE A 5 13.44 -2.12 16.53
CA PHE A 5 12.05 -1.81 16.83
C PHE A 5 11.64 -2.12 18.27
N ASP A 6 12.54 -2.70 19.06
CA ASP A 6 12.39 -2.83 20.51
C ASP A 6 12.75 -1.49 21.18
N LEU A 7 11.80 -0.94 21.94
CA LEU A 7 11.99 0.37 22.59
C LEU A 7 13.10 0.35 23.65
N SER A 8 13.43 -0.80 24.21
CA SER A 8 14.51 -0.96 25.19
C SER A 8 15.90 -0.97 24.57
N GLN A 9 16.03 -1.28 23.26
CA GLN A 9 17.31 -1.41 22.56
C GLN A 9 17.70 -0.10 21.86
N ILE A 10 18.13 0.88 22.66
CA ILE A 10 18.45 2.26 22.19
C ILE A 10 19.61 2.26 21.18
N SER A 11 20.68 1.47 21.44
CA SER A 11 21.85 1.39 20.55
C SER A 11 21.46 0.82 19.18
N ALA A 12 20.75 -0.32 19.15
CA ALA A 12 20.28 -0.94 17.92
C ALA A 12 19.40 0.02 17.10
N TYR A 13 18.53 0.78 17.77
CA TYR A 13 17.74 1.83 17.13
C TYR A 13 18.60 2.94 16.55
N SER A 14 19.56 3.46 17.31
CA SER A 14 20.43 4.55 16.86
C SER A 14 21.23 4.18 15.62
N ASP A 15 21.79 2.97 15.59
CA ASP A 15 22.56 2.45 14.46
C ASP A 15 21.69 2.22 13.22
N TRP A 16 20.51 1.64 13.41
CA TRP A 16 19.52 1.46 12.32
C TRP A 16 19.05 2.81 11.77
N ARG A 17 18.72 3.77 12.67
CA ARG A 17 18.28 5.11 12.32
C ARG A 17 19.32 5.85 11.49
N ALA A 18 20.59 5.82 11.90
CA ALA A 18 21.67 6.48 11.19
C ALA A 18 21.81 5.93 9.76
N ARG A 19 21.88 4.59 9.61
CA ARG A 19 21.94 3.93 8.29
C ARG A 19 20.73 4.25 7.42
N LYS A 20 19.52 4.24 8.01
CA LYS A 20 18.27 4.53 7.29
C LYS A 20 18.25 5.95 6.73
N LEU A 21 18.66 6.94 7.53
CA LEU A 21 18.69 8.35 7.12
C LEU A 21 19.78 8.63 6.10
N GLU A 22 20.97 8.04 6.25
CA GLU A 22 22.09 8.20 5.33
C GLU A 22 21.76 7.63 3.94
N ALA A 23 21.08 6.48 3.89
CA ALA A 23 20.73 5.82 2.65
C ALA A 23 19.51 6.42 1.95
N TYR A 24 18.69 7.26 2.64
CA TYR A 24 17.37 7.64 2.15
C TYR A 24 17.44 8.47 0.88
N PRO A 25 16.70 8.13 -0.19
CA PRO A 25 16.80 8.80 -1.48
C PRO A 25 16.17 10.21 -1.43
N ALA A 26 16.68 11.12 -2.24
CA ALA A 26 16.13 12.46 -2.36
C ALA A 26 14.81 12.48 -3.13
N GLU A 27 14.68 11.60 -4.13
CA GLU A 27 13.50 11.53 -4.99
C GLU A 27 13.06 10.08 -5.21
N ILE A 28 11.78 9.86 -5.50
CA ILE A 28 11.23 8.53 -5.80
C ILE A 28 11.88 7.92 -7.06
N THR A 29 12.34 8.74 -7.97
CA THR A 29 13.05 8.33 -9.19
C THR A 29 14.39 7.65 -8.91
N ASP A 30 15.02 7.92 -7.75
CA ASP A 30 16.24 7.24 -7.31
C ASP A 30 15.99 5.74 -7.01
N LEU A 31 14.73 5.39 -6.75
CA LEU A 31 14.30 4.01 -6.52
C LEU A 31 13.96 3.26 -7.81
N ARG A 32 14.11 3.90 -8.98
CA ARG A 32 13.76 3.33 -10.28
C ARG A 32 14.72 2.19 -10.67
N VAL A 33 14.12 1.11 -11.15
CA VAL A 33 14.81 -0.03 -11.76
C VAL A 33 14.17 -0.29 -13.12
N PRO A 34 14.91 -0.11 -14.23
CA PRO A 34 14.44 -0.54 -15.53
C PRO A 34 14.38 -2.08 -15.56
N VAL A 35 13.24 -2.61 -16.01
CA VAL A 35 13.00 -4.03 -16.17
C VAL A 35 12.69 -4.31 -17.62
N ARG A 36 13.50 -5.13 -18.26
CA ARG A 36 13.35 -5.39 -19.70
C ARG A 36 12.06 -6.13 -20.02
N ARG A 37 11.71 -7.14 -19.19
CA ARG A 37 10.51 -7.97 -19.35
C ARG A 37 9.95 -8.37 -18.00
N LEU A 38 8.66 -8.09 -17.75
CA LEU A 38 8.01 -8.46 -16.49
C LEU A 38 7.82 -9.98 -16.34
N ASP A 39 7.58 -10.69 -17.43
CA ASP A 39 7.39 -12.15 -17.40
C ASP A 39 8.69 -12.92 -17.09
N GLU A 40 9.86 -12.30 -17.30
CA GLU A 40 11.17 -12.90 -17.10
C GLU A 40 12.20 -11.85 -16.63
N PRO A 41 12.06 -11.30 -15.41
CA PRO A 41 13.03 -10.35 -14.89
C PRO A 41 14.37 -11.04 -14.64
N THR A 42 15.46 -10.41 -15.11
CA THR A 42 16.80 -10.94 -14.96
C THR A 42 17.22 -11.03 -13.48
N PRO A 43 18.21 -11.86 -13.11
CA PRO A 43 18.74 -11.89 -11.74
C PRO A 43 19.20 -10.51 -11.25
N ALA A 44 19.88 -9.73 -12.10
CA ALA A 44 20.35 -8.39 -11.76
C ALA A 44 19.20 -7.40 -11.47
N GLU A 45 18.13 -7.43 -12.27
CA GLU A 45 16.92 -6.63 -12.04
C GLU A 45 16.23 -7.01 -10.72
N ARG A 46 16.10 -8.31 -10.43
CA ARG A 46 15.53 -8.78 -9.16
C ARG A 46 16.35 -8.34 -7.95
N THR A 47 17.67 -8.53 -8.01
CA THR A 47 18.59 -8.09 -6.94
C THR A 47 18.49 -6.58 -6.74
N ALA A 48 18.47 -5.79 -7.82
CA ALA A 48 18.33 -4.34 -7.73
C ALA A 48 17.00 -3.90 -7.11
N LEU A 49 15.88 -4.55 -7.43
CA LEU A 49 14.57 -4.29 -6.83
C LEU A 49 14.57 -4.65 -5.34
N LYS A 50 15.03 -5.86 -5.00
CA LYS A 50 15.06 -6.34 -3.61
C LYS A 50 15.96 -5.48 -2.73
N ALA A 51 17.11 -5.04 -3.22
CA ALA A 51 18.01 -4.14 -2.49
C ALA A 51 17.34 -2.79 -2.15
N ARG A 52 16.55 -2.22 -3.06
CA ARG A 52 15.79 -0.99 -2.77
C ARG A 52 14.67 -1.26 -1.77
N ILE A 53 13.93 -2.35 -1.95
CA ILE A 53 12.80 -2.70 -1.08
C ILE A 53 13.27 -3.05 0.33
N ASP A 54 14.44 -3.65 0.48
CA ASP A 54 15.04 -3.96 1.78
C ASP A 54 15.30 -2.68 2.60
N ILE A 55 15.80 -1.63 1.94
CA ILE A 55 16.17 -0.38 2.62
C ILE A 55 14.97 0.57 2.73
N PHE A 56 14.12 0.66 1.69
CA PHE A 56 13.11 1.73 1.55
C PHE A 56 11.66 1.19 1.58
N ASN A 57 11.48 -0.12 1.73
CA ASN A 57 10.19 -0.80 1.66
C ASN A 57 9.43 -0.60 0.34
N MET A 58 10.06 0.00 -0.68
CA MET A 58 9.49 0.22 -2.00
C MET A 58 10.57 0.33 -3.07
N ALA A 59 10.18 0.04 -4.31
CA ALA A 59 10.96 0.30 -5.52
C ALA A 59 10.03 0.74 -6.65
N MET A 60 10.57 1.51 -7.58
CA MET A 60 9.89 1.90 -8.81
C MET A 60 10.37 1.03 -9.96
N VAL A 61 9.44 0.52 -10.77
CA VAL A 61 9.71 -0.29 -11.96
C VAL A 61 9.44 0.55 -13.19
N GLU A 62 10.31 0.44 -14.18
CA GLU A 62 10.09 1.00 -15.51
C GLU A 62 10.18 -0.12 -16.55
N VAL A 63 9.15 -0.27 -17.39
CA VAL A 63 9.03 -1.33 -18.39
C VAL A 63 8.30 -0.80 -19.62
N ASP A 64 8.44 -1.46 -20.77
CA ASP A 64 7.60 -1.19 -21.94
C ASP A 64 6.10 -1.33 -21.54
N PRO A 65 5.26 -0.31 -21.76
CA PRO A 65 3.83 -0.38 -21.43
C PRO A 65 3.11 -1.60 -22.03
N ALA A 66 3.50 -2.05 -23.22
CA ALA A 66 2.93 -3.24 -23.88
C ALA A 66 3.21 -4.54 -23.11
N GLY A 67 4.25 -4.54 -22.25
CA GLY A 67 4.60 -5.67 -21.39
C GLY A 67 3.74 -5.79 -20.13
N ILE A 68 2.90 -4.80 -19.82
CA ILE A 68 2.03 -4.83 -18.62
C ILE A 68 0.78 -5.65 -18.93
N GLN A 69 0.90 -6.96 -18.74
CA GLN A 69 -0.17 -7.94 -18.90
C GLN A 69 -0.32 -8.74 -17.61
N THR A 70 -1.54 -9.22 -17.34
CA THR A 70 -1.86 -9.99 -16.11
C THR A 70 -0.87 -11.12 -15.86
N GLN A 71 -0.62 -11.97 -16.87
CA GLN A 71 0.27 -13.12 -16.73
C GLN A 71 1.73 -12.69 -16.47
N ALA A 72 2.20 -11.62 -17.13
CA ALA A 72 3.54 -11.09 -16.93
C ALA A 72 3.71 -10.54 -15.52
N LEU A 73 2.71 -9.84 -14.97
CA LEU A 73 2.70 -9.36 -13.60
C LEU A 73 2.76 -10.49 -12.58
N LEU A 74 2.02 -11.58 -12.80
CA LEU A 74 2.06 -12.75 -11.93
C LEU A 74 3.43 -13.44 -11.96
N SER A 75 4.07 -13.51 -13.12
CA SER A 75 5.45 -14.04 -13.24
C SER A 75 6.45 -13.15 -12.53
N PHE A 76 6.34 -11.82 -12.72
CA PHE A 76 7.16 -10.82 -12.06
C PHE A 76 7.09 -10.92 -10.54
N THR A 77 5.89 -10.95 -9.97
CA THR A 77 5.69 -10.99 -8.52
C THR A 77 6.20 -12.30 -7.91
N ARG A 78 6.01 -13.43 -8.61
CA ARG A 78 6.61 -14.73 -8.20
C ARG A 78 8.13 -14.70 -8.20
N ALA A 79 8.75 -14.02 -9.18
CA ALA A 79 10.19 -13.87 -9.26
C ALA A 79 10.76 -13.02 -8.10
N LEU A 80 9.92 -12.20 -7.43
CA LEU A 80 10.25 -11.46 -6.21
C LEU A 80 9.92 -12.23 -4.92
N GLY A 81 9.42 -13.47 -5.03
CA GLY A 81 9.09 -14.33 -3.88
C GLY A 81 7.66 -14.20 -3.36
N LEU A 82 6.78 -13.48 -4.08
CA LEU A 82 5.40 -13.27 -3.69
C LEU A 82 4.50 -14.39 -4.28
N GLN A 83 3.82 -15.15 -3.43
CA GLN A 83 3.03 -16.31 -3.80
C GLN A 83 1.61 -16.27 -3.24
N ARG A 84 1.44 -15.87 -1.97
CA ARG A 84 0.15 -15.85 -1.28
C ARG A 84 -0.55 -14.53 -1.52
N THR A 85 -1.49 -14.54 -2.47
CA THR A 85 -2.30 -13.36 -2.78
C THR A 85 -3.35 -13.10 -1.70
N ASP A 86 -3.63 -11.82 -1.46
CA ASP A 86 -4.76 -11.40 -0.65
C ASP A 86 -6.02 -11.36 -1.53
N ALA A 87 -6.97 -12.23 -1.21
CA ALA A 87 -8.25 -12.33 -1.91
C ALA A 87 -9.11 -11.09 -1.58
N ASN A 88 -9.09 -10.10 -2.44
CA ASN A 88 -10.00 -8.96 -2.30
C ASN A 88 -11.22 -9.10 -3.21
N LEU A 89 -12.33 -8.46 -2.82
CA LEU A 89 -13.64 -8.53 -3.48
C LEU A 89 -13.64 -8.17 -4.97
N PHE A 90 -12.59 -7.55 -5.49
CA PHE A 90 -12.50 -7.00 -6.85
C PHE A 90 -11.27 -7.49 -7.61
N ALA A 91 -10.62 -8.53 -7.10
CA ALA A 91 -9.61 -9.24 -7.85
C ALA A 91 -10.29 -10.26 -8.77
N ASP A 92 -9.78 -10.39 -9.99
CA ASP A 92 -10.18 -11.46 -10.90
C ASP A 92 -9.70 -12.82 -10.37
N ALA A 93 -9.99 -13.89 -11.10
CA ALA A 93 -9.57 -15.26 -10.75
C ALA A 93 -8.03 -15.40 -10.63
N SER A 94 -7.26 -14.45 -11.19
CA SER A 94 -5.81 -14.38 -11.08
C SER A 94 -5.31 -13.48 -9.93
N ALA A 95 -6.21 -12.97 -9.08
CA ALA A 95 -5.95 -12.02 -7.99
C ALA A 95 -5.48 -10.62 -8.45
N VAL A 96 -5.62 -10.30 -9.74
CA VAL A 96 -5.31 -8.97 -10.29
C VAL A 96 -6.53 -8.07 -10.23
N SER A 97 -6.40 -6.93 -9.57
CA SER A 97 -7.43 -5.90 -9.54
C SER A 97 -7.19 -4.87 -10.65
N ARG A 98 -8.17 -4.68 -11.52
CA ARG A 98 -8.16 -3.62 -12.54
C ARG A 98 -8.75 -2.36 -11.93
N ILE A 99 -7.91 -1.37 -11.63
CA ILE A 99 -8.33 -0.12 -11.00
C ILE A 99 -8.60 0.91 -12.10
N ALA A 100 -9.87 1.12 -12.39
CA ALA A 100 -10.40 2.17 -13.26
C ALA A 100 -11.58 2.86 -12.55
N ALA A 101 -11.85 4.13 -12.87
CA ALA A 101 -13.03 4.79 -12.34
C ALA A 101 -14.29 4.18 -12.96
N SER A 102 -15.19 3.68 -12.10
CA SER A 102 -16.51 3.23 -12.54
C SER A 102 -17.35 4.47 -12.85
N ARG A 103 -17.56 4.77 -14.13
CA ARG A 103 -18.59 5.74 -14.52
C ARG A 103 -19.95 5.12 -14.19
N ARG A 104 -20.81 5.85 -13.47
CA ARG A 104 -22.20 5.48 -13.26
C ARG A 104 -22.94 5.48 -14.60
N ASN A 105 -22.78 4.43 -15.36
CA ASN A 105 -23.62 4.14 -16.51
C ASN A 105 -24.16 2.71 -16.33
N PRO A 106 -25.47 2.52 -16.08
CA PRO A 106 -26.05 1.17 -15.88
C PRO A 106 -25.94 0.25 -17.09
N SER A 107 -25.43 0.73 -18.21
CA SER A 107 -25.30 -0.02 -19.48
C SER A 107 -23.85 -0.31 -19.88
N ALA A 108 -22.85 -0.13 -19.04
CA ALA A 108 -21.48 -0.58 -19.29
C ALA A 108 -21.34 -2.08 -18.97
N GLU A 109 -22.10 -2.91 -19.62
CA GLU A 109 -21.82 -4.32 -19.86
C GLU A 109 -20.51 -4.39 -20.62
N GLY A 110 -19.41 -4.83 -19.99
CA GLY A 110 -18.20 -5.12 -20.75
C GLY A 110 -16.85 -4.95 -20.06
N CYS A 111 -16.75 -4.57 -18.77
CA CYS A 111 -15.48 -4.44 -18.06
C CYS A 111 -15.36 -5.25 -16.77
N VAL A 112 -16.26 -6.17 -16.54
CA VAL A 112 -16.13 -7.19 -15.49
C VAL A 112 -16.15 -8.51 -16.23
N ASP A 113 -15.04 -9.26 -16.23
CA ASP A 113 -15.12 -10.67 -16.61
C ASP A 113 -16.17 -11.32 -15.71
N ALA A 114 -17.19 -11.90 -16.35
CA ALA A 114 -18.33 -12.54 -15.72
C ALA A 114 -17.84 -13.64 -14.78
N GLY A 115 -17.82 -13.39 -13.47
CA GLY A 115 -17.42 -14.41 -12.51
C GLY A 115 -17.76 -14.13 -11.05
N SER A 116 -17.88 -12.87 -10.64
CA SER A 116 -18.27 -12.60 -9.25
C SER A 116 -18.99 -11.25 -9.14
N GLU A 117 -20.30 -11.30 -9.08
CA GLU A 117 -21.04 -10.18 -8.48
C GLU A 117 -20.56 -9.99 -7.04
N PRO A 118 -20.18 -8.77 -6.65
CA PRO A 118 -19.83 -8.53 -5.26
C PRO A 118 -21.00 -8.88 -4.36
N PRO A 119 -20.79 -9.55 -3.23
CA PRO A 119 -21.86 -9.95 -2.34
C PRO A 119 -22.69 -8.72 -1.92
N GLY A 120 -24.02 -8.81 -2.04
CA GLY A 120 -24.95 -7.79 -1.56
C GLY A 120 -25.26 -6.65 -2.54
N GLY A 121 -25.08 -6.81 -3.87
CA GLY A 121 -25.46 -5.79 -4.86
C GLY A 121 -24.59 -4.52 -4.82
N ALA A 122 -23.47 -4.51 -4.10
CA ALA A 122 -22.53 -3.41 -4.10
C ALA A 122 -21.86 -3.25 -5.48
N THR A 123 -21.74 -2.03 -5.97
CA THR A 123 -21.07 -1.74 -7.23
C THR A 123 -19.62 -1.28 -7.01
N LEU A 124 -18.76 -1.41 -8.01
CA LEU A 124 -17.38 -0.88 -7.96
C LEU A 124 -17.33 0.59 -7.52
N GLY A 125 -18.31 1.40 -7.94
CA GLY A 125 -18.42 2.81 -7.59
C GLY A 125 -18.65 3.10 -6.09
N ASP A 126 -19.00 2.10 -5.29
CA ASP A 126 -19.16 2.24 -3.83
C ASP A 126 -17.80 2.19 -3.10
N PHE A 127 -16.75 1.77 -3.81
CA PHE A 127 -15.41 1.61 -3.25
C PHE A 127 -14.45 2.66 -3.81
N LEU A 128 -13.89 3.49 -2.93
CA LEU A 128 -13.05 4.64 -3.31
C LEU A 128 -11.88 4.33 -4.28
N PRO A 129 -11.18 3.19 -4.21
CA PRO A 129 -10.14 2.88 -5.19
C PRO A 129 -10.62 2.88 -6.64
N TYR A 130 -11.90 2.55 -6.87
CA TYR A 130 -12.56 2.49 -8.18
C TYR A 130 -13.36 3.74 -8.52
N THR A 131 -13.04 4.87 -7.89
CA THR A 131 -13.61 6.18 -8.16
C THR A 131 -12.51 7.18 -8.49
N ASP A 132 -12.90 8.31 -9.04
CA ASP A 132 -12.06 9.50 -9.28
C ASP A 132 -11.74 10.29 -8.01
N LYS A 133 -12.38 9.96 -6.88
CA LYS A 133 -12.21 10.67 -5.60
C LYS A 133 -10.84 10.41 -4.96
N PRO A 134 -10.36 11.36 -4.14
CA PRO A 134 -9.09 11.16 -3.42
C PRO A 134 -9.15 10.00 -2.44
N LEU A 135 -8.01 9.32 -2.26
CA LEU A 135 -7.77 8.32 -1.24
C LEU A 135 -6.92 8.91 -0.12
N SER A 136 -7.42 8.83 1.11
CA SER A 136 -6.66 9.24 2.30
C SER A 136 -5.49 8.28 2.57
N TRP A 137 -4.50 8.73 3.35
CA TRP A 137 -3.36 7.91 3.78
C TRP A 137 -3.78 6.59 4.41
N HIS A 138 -3.24 5.49 3.92
CA HIS A 138 -3.51 4.14 4.43
C HIS A 138 -2.42 3.16 4.03
N THR A 139 -2.42 1.98 4.66
CA THR A 139 -1.77 0.77 4.18
C THR A 139 -2.84 -0.16 3.61
N ASP A 140 -2.51 -0.98 2.62
CA ASP A 140 -3.47 -1.94 2.06
C ASP A 140 -3.82 -3.03 3.10
N GLY A 141 -5.04 -3.52 3.04
CA GLY A 141 -5.51 -4.59 3.94
C GLY A 141 -5.58 -4.21 5.42
N TYR A 142 -5.60 -2.92 5.79
CA TYR A 142 -5.70 -2.48 7.19
C TYR A 142 -6.93 -3.02 7.93
N TYR A 143 -7.89 -3.50 7.20
CA TYR A 143 -9.14 -4.10 7.68
C TYR A 143 -9.11 -5.63 7.74
N ASN A 144 -8.07 -6.27 7.23
CA ASN A 144 -7.93 -7.73 7.26
C ASN A 144 -7.75 -8.24 8.69
N ALA A 145 -7.98 -9.52 8.90
CA ALA A 145 -7.69 -10.20 10.17
C ALA A 145 -6.18 -10.07 10.50
N PRO A 146 -5.80 -10.12 11.79
CA PRO A 146 -4.40 -9.93 12.21
C PRO A 146 -3.40 -10.91 11.59
N ASP A 147 -3.83 -12.10 11.21
CA ASP A 147 -3.04 -13.17 10.58
C ASP A 147 -3.05 -13.10 9.04
N GLU A 148 -3.94 -12.28 8.46
CA GLU A 148 -4.11 -12.10 7.02
C GLU A 148 -3.74 -10.69 6.55
N GLN A 149 -2.82 -10.03 7.24
CA GLN A 149 -2.39 -8.69 6.88
C GLN A 149 -1.62 -8.69 5.56
N VAL A 150 -1.89 -7.69 4.72
CA VAL A 150 -1.13 -7.47 3.47
C VAL A 150 0.32 -7.13 3.81
N GLY A 151 1.25 -7.97 3.34
CA GLY A 151 2.69 -7.79 3.50
C GLY A 151 3.32 -6.99 2.36
N ALA A 152 2.80 -7.15 1.13
CA ALA A 152 3.29 -6.44 -0.04
C ALA A 152 2.16 -6.18 -1.04
N TRP A 153 2.39 -5.19 -1.92
CA TRP A 153 1.55 -4.95 -3.10
C TRP A 153 2.39 -4.46 -4.28
N CYS A 154 1.89 -4.67 -5.48
CA CYS A 154 2.38 -4.01 -6.68
C CYS A 154 1.25 -3.25 -7.39
N LEU A 155 1.61 -2.14 -8.05
CA LEU A 155 0.70 -1.27 -8.79
C LEU A 155 1.38 -0.84 -10.08
N PHE A 156 0.79 -1.12 -11.23
CA PHE A 156 1.35 -0.80 -12.53
C PHE A 156 0.40 0.07 -13.35
N CYS A 157 0.92 1.10 -13.97
CA CYS A 157 0.15 2.03 -14.79
C CYS A 157 0.10 1.53 -16.25
N VAL A 158 -1.08 1.13 -16.68
CA VAL A 158 -1.38 0.80 -18.08
C VAL A 158 -1.78 2.05 -18.85
N ARG A 159 -2.62 2.89 -18.24
CA ARG A 159 -3.01 4.20 -18.76
C ARG A 159 -3.12 5.20 -17.61
N ALA A 160 -2.53 6.37 -17.78
CA ALA A 160 -2.64 7.46 -16.82
C ALA A 160 -4.02 8.14 -16.92
N ALA A 161 -4.42 8.87 -15.86
CA ALA A 161 -5.53 9.83 -15.95
C ALA A 161 -5.16 10.99 -16.88
N ARG A 162 -6.15 11.72 -17.38
CA ARG A 162 -5.91 12.97 -18.12
C ARG A 162 -5.24 14.01 -17.20
N ASP A 163 -5.77 14.17 -15.99
CA ASP A 163 -5.27 15.11 -14.99
C ASP A 163 -5.34 14.50 -13.58
N GLY A 164 -4.40 14.85 -12.71
CA GLY A 164 -4.39 14.42 -11.31
C GLY A 164 -3.95 12.97 -11.10
N GLY A 165 -4.47 12.32 -10.04
CA GLY A 165 -4.11 10.94 -9.71
C GLY A 165 -2.70 10.80 -9.13
N GLU A 166 -2.13 11.88 -8.59
CA GLU A 166 -0.84 11.86 -7.90
C GLU A 166 -0.90 10.94 -6.68
N ASN A 167 0.01 10.00 -6.59
CA ASN A 167 0.20 9.15 -5.43
C ASN A 167 1.18 9.82 -4.46
N GLY A 168 0.81 9.86 -3.18
CA GLY A 168 1.73 10.15 -2.09
C GLY A 168 2.22 8.84 -1.47
N LEU A 169 3.50 8.75 -1.15
CA LEU A 169 4.14 7.56 -0.58
C LEU A 169 5.01 7.97 0.61
N ILE A 170 4.89 7.23 1.71
CA ILE A 170 5.77 7.35 2.89
C ILE A 170 6.17 5.94 3.31
N ASP A 171 7.47 5.69 3.38
CA ASP A 171 7.98 4.47 4.01
C ASP A 171 7.50 4.40 5.47
N HIS A 172 6.83 3.32 5.83
CA HIS A 172 6.29 3.15 7.18
C HIS A 172 7.39 3.10 8.26
N GLU A 173 8.62 2.73 7.90
CA GLU A 173 9.77 2.81 8.80
C GLU A 173 10.20 4.26 9.04
N MET A 174 10.06 5.15 8.04
CA MET A 174 10.28 6.58 8.25
C MET A 174 9.19 7.20 9.12
N ALA A 175 7.93 6.78 8.95
CA ALA A 175 6.86 7.20 9.86
C ALA A 175 7.14 6.74 11.31
N TYR A 176 7.58 5.50 11.51
CA TYR A 176 8.01 4.98 12.81
C TYR A 176 9.16 5.79 13.41
N LEU A 177 10.21 6.03 12.61
CA LEU A 177 11.39 6.79 13.02
C LEU A 177 11.02 8.19 13.51
N ARG A 178 10.22 8.92 12.74
CA ARG A 178 9.77 10.28 13.09
C ARG A 178 8.97 10.31 14.40
N LEU A 179 8.06 9.35 14.55
CA LEU A 179 7.25 9.24 15.77
C LEU A 179 8.09 8.85 16.99
N ARG A 180 9.05 7.92 16.82
CA ARG A 180 9.93 7.50 17.90
C ARG A 180 10.90 8.60 18.32
N ASP A 181 11.44 9.36 17.37
CA ASP A 181 12.29 10.52 17.64
C ASP A 181 11.53 11.64 18.39
N GLU A 182 10.23 11.83 18.07
CA GLU A 182 9.39 12.79 18.80
C GLU A 182 9.09 12.29 20.22
N SER A 183 8.66 11.03 20.34
CA SER A 183 8.41 10.38 21.63
C SER A 183 8.31 8.85 21.48
N PRO A 184 9.16 8.06 22.20
CA PRO A 184 9.00 6.61 22.27
C PRO A 184 7.61 6.16 22.77
N GLN A 185 6.93 6.99 23.58
CA GLN A 185 5.58 6.73 24.08
C GLN A 185 4.54 6.69 22.95
N HIS A 186 4.75 7.43 21.85
CA HIS A 186 3.90 7.34 20.67
C HIS A 186 3.94 5.92 20.07
N ILE A 187 5.15 5.35 19.98
CA ILE A 187 5.31 3.99 19.49
C ILE A 187 4.69 2.98 20.45
N ALA A 188 4.92 3.13 21.77
CA ALA A 188 4.31 2.24 22.77
C ALA A 188 2.78 2.23 22.67
N ALA A 189 2.16 3.41 22.53
CA ALA A 189 0.70 3.53 22.38
C ALA A 189 0.20 2.90 21.06
N LEU A 190 0.91 3.12 19.94
CA LEU A 190 0.53 2.61 18.62
C LEU A 190 0.85 1.11 18.44
N ALA A 191 1.78 0.55 19.21
CA ALA A 191 2.07 -0.88 19.25
C ALA A 191 1.14 -1.66 20.21
N HIS A 192 0.27 -0.98 20.95
CA HIS A 192 -0.66 -1.67 21.84
C HIS A 192 -1.61 -2.57 21.04
N PRO A 193 -1.89 -3.83 21.49
CA PRO A 193 -2.74 -4.77 20.76
C PRO A 193 -4.16 -4.27 20.43
N GLN A 194 -4.64 -3.26 21.13
CA GLN A 194 -5.95 -2.65 20.93
C GLN A 194 -5.85 -1.19 20.44
N ALA A 195 -4.70 -0.76 19.88
CA ALA A 195 -4.50 0.63 19.46
C ALA A 195 -5.53 1.09 18.43
N LEU A 196 -5.88 0.21 17.49
CA LEU A 196 -6.73 0.52 16.35
C LEU A 196 -7.76 -0.58 16.11
N SER A 197 -9.04 -0.23 16.08
CA SER A 197 -10.15 -1.12 15.74
C SER A 197 -10.79 -0.67 14.44
N ILE A 198 -11.04 -1.61 13.54
CA ILE A 198 -11.82 -1.43 12.32
C ILE A 198 -13.15 -2.15 12.54
N PRO A 199 -14.29 -1.44 12.57
CA PRO A 199 -15.61 -2.04 12.78
C PRO A 199 -15.95 -3.11 11.73
N ALA A 200 -16.83 -4.01 12.07
CA ALA A 200 -17.39 -4.95 11.12
C ALA A 200 -18.08 -4.19 9.97
N HIS A 201 -17.99 -4.75 8.77
CA HIS A 201 -18.80 -4.29 7.65
C HIS A 201 -20.06 -5.13 7.59
N VAL A 202 -21.19 -4.51 7.90
CA VAL A 202 -22.51 -5.14 7.88
C VAL A 202 -23.35 -4.46 6.81
N GLN A 203 -23.96 -5.24 5.93
CA GLN A 203 -24.89 -4.78 4.91
C GLN A 203 -26.15 -5.66 4.97
N GLU A 204 -27.31 -5.04 5.04
CA GLU A 204 -28.63 -5.75 5.11
C GLU A 204 -28.69 -6.85 6.19
N GLY A 205 -28.07 -6.60 7.36
CA GLY A 205 -28.01 -7.56 8.47
C GLY A 205 -27.00 -8.69 8.31
N ARG A 206 -26.28 -8.78 7.17
CA ARG A 206 -25.23 -9.77 6.92
C ARG A 206 -23.87 -9.18 7.18
N THR A 207 -23.02 -9.84 7.95
CA THR A 207 -21.63 -9.46 8.15
C THR A 207 -20.81 -9.87 6.93
N LEU A 208 -20.39 -8.88 6.14
CA LEU A 208 -19.52 -9.08 4.97
C LEU A 208 -18.05 -9.19 5.40
N ARG A 209 -17.66 -8.52 6.49
CA ARG A 209 -16.33 -8.56 7.06
C ARG A 209 -16.43 -8.37 8.58
N ALA A 210 -15.78 -9.23 9.35
CA ALA A 210 -15.70 -9.11 10.80
C ALA A 210 -14.91 -7.85 11.22
N ALA A 211 -15.11 -7.43 12.48
CA ALA A 211 -14.28 -6.40 13.07
C ALA A 211 -12.82 -6.89 13.19
N SER A 212 -11.88 -5.97 13.01
CA SER A 212 -10.45 -6.25 13.15
C SER A 212 -9.83 -5.31 14.17
N VAL A 213 -9.23 -5.87 15.23
CA VAL A 213 -8.58 -5.12 16.32
C VAL A 213 -7.11 -5.47 16.33
N GLY A 214 -6.23 -4.48 16.48
CA GLY A 214 -4.80 -4.72 16.50
C GLY A 214 -3.96 -3.44 16.64
N PRO A 215 -2.64 -3.60 16.69
CA PRO A 215 -1.71 -2.48 16.74
C PRO A 215 -1.67 -1.73 15.39
N VAL A 216 -1.17 -0.48 15.45
CA VAL A 216 -0.73 0.26 14.24
C VAL A 216 0.64 -0.24 13.82
N PHE A 217 1.58 -0.35 14.74
CA PHE A 217 2.92 -0.91 14.49
C PHE A 217 3.06 -2.29 15.15
N SER A 218 3.60 -3.23 14.42
CA SER A 218 3.98 -4.55 14.92
C SER A 218 5.27 -5.03 14.27
N VAL A 219 6.00 -5.91 14.96
CA VAL A 219 7.18 -6.57 14.38
C VAL A 219 6.80 -8.00 13.99
N ARG A 220 7.06 -8.36 12.73
CA ARG A 220 6.78 -9.68 12.16
C ARG A 220 8.03 -10.23 11.51
N GLN A 221 8.50 -11.36 11.97
CA GLN A 221 9.73 -12.00 11.45
C GLN A 221 10.94 -11.04 11.42
N GLY A 222 11.03 -10.12 12.39
CA GLY A 222 12.11 -9.14 12.49
C GLY A 222 11.87 -7.84 11.69
N TYR A 223 10.82 -7.74 10.90
CA TYR A 223 10.48 -6.56 10.10
C TYR A 223 9.33 -5.76 10.72
N LEU A 224 9.42 -4.44 10.59
CA LEU A 224 8.32 -3.56 10.97
C LEU A 224 7.16 -3.71 9.99
N HIS A 225 5.97 -3.79 10.54
CA HIS A 225 4.70 -3.76 9.79
C HIS A 225 3.83 -2.64 10.31
N MET A 226 3.15 -1.93 9.41
CA MET A 226 2.20 -0.88 9.77
C MET A 226 0.80 -1.21 9.24
N ARG A 227 -0.20 -1.03 10.10
CA ARG A 227 -1.62 -1.17 9.81
C ARG A 227 -2.29 0.16 10.10
N TYR A 228 -2.71 0.90 9.06
CA TYR A 228 -3.21 2.26 9.26
C TYR A 228 -4.25 2.68 8.22
N SER A 229 -5.19 3.53 8.64
CA SER A 229 -6.06 4.28 7.74
C SER A 229 -6.44 5.61 8.37
N ALA A 230 -6.29 6.70 7.62
CA ALA A 230 -6.73 8.05 8.01
C ALA A 230 -8.25 8.26 7.86
N ARG A 231 -9.01 7.24 7.44
CA ARG A 231 -10.47 7.33 7.23
C ARG A 231 -11.22 7.29 8.56
N ALA A 232 -11.51 8.46 9.11
CA ALA A 232 -12.11 8.62 10.44
C ALA A 232 -13.41 7.81 10.65
N ARG A 233 -14.24 7.61 9.60
CA ARG A 233 -15.51 6.87 9.71
C ARG A 233 -15.35 5.35 9.89
N HIS A 234 -14.16 4.81 9.66
CA HIS A 234 -13.89 3.37 9.65
C HIS A 234 -12.82 2.95 10.65
N VAL A 235 -12.48 3.86 11.58
CA VAL A 235 -11.39 3.64 12.54
C VAL A 235 -11.84 4.08 13.91
N ILE A 236 -11.69 3.20 14.90
CA ILE A 236 -11.90 3.48 16.32
C ILE A 236 -10.54 3.33 17.01
N TRP A 237 -10.09 4.42 17.63
CA TRP A 237 -8.85 4.44 18.39
C TRP A 237 -9.10 4.01 19.82
N ARG A 238 -8.11 3.36 20.43
CA ARG A 238 -8.12 3.09 21.87
C ARG A 238 -8.28 4.40 22.65
N ASP A 239 -9.22 4.43 23.58
CA ASP A 239 -9.56 5.63 24.37
C ASP A 239 -8.55 5.82 25.52
N THR A 240 -7.38 6.42 25.19
CA THR A 240 -6.37 6.81 26.18
C THR A 240 -5.66 8.09 25.73
N PRO A 241 -5.19 8.94 26.67
CA PRO A 241 -4.44 10.16 26.37
C PRO A 241 -3.22 9.90 25.45
N ASP A 242 -2.46 8.84 25.72
CA ASP A 242 -1.26 8.47 24.95
C ASP A 242 -1.61 8.09 23.51
N THR A 243 -2.72 7.35 23.30
CA THR A 243 -3.17 7.01 21.95
C THR A 243 -3.61 8.25 21.18
N TYR A 244 -4.30 9.18 21.81
CA TYR A 244 -4.69 10.45 21.17
C TYR A 244 -3.48 11.33 20.85
N ALA A 245 -2.48 11.40 21.74
CA ALA A 245 -1.23 12.10 21.47
C ALA A 245 -0.47 11.50 20.27
N ALA A 246 -0.36 10.17 20.24
CA ALA A 246 0.28 9.44 19.13
C ALA A 246 -0.48 9.60 17.80
N ARG A 247 -1.82 9.57 17.83
CA ARG A 247 -2.65 9.88 16.67
C ARG A 247 -2.42 11.31 16.18
N ALA A 248 -2.40 12.29 17.06
CA ALA A 248 -2.15 13.68 16.70
C ALA A 248 -0.75 13.86 16.05
N ALA A 249 0.25 13.09 16.49
CA ALA A 249 1.58 13.05 15.86
C ALA A 249 1.51 12.47 14.44
N LEU A 250 0.78 11.37 14.22
CA LEU A 250 0.51 10.82 12.87
C LEU A 250 -0.22 11.83 11.97
N ASP A 251 -1.25 12.49 12.48
CA ASP A 251 -2.02 13.49 11.72
C ASP A 251 -1.13 14.67 11.30
N ARG A 252 -0.17 15.09 12.16
CA ARG A 252 0.83 16.11 11.78
C ARG A 252 1.77 15.62 10.69
N LEU A 253 2.25 14.38 10.79
CA LEU A 253 3.13 13.78 9.77
C LEU A 253 2.48 13.79 8.38
N PHE A 254 1.19 13.47 8.30
CA PHE A 254 0.46 13.39 7.03
C PHE A 254 -0.03 14.74 6.50
N SER A 255 -0.24 15.72 7.37
CA SER A 255 -0.68 17.06 6.98
C SER A 255 0.45 17.98 6.53
N ARG A 256 1.68 17.66 6.89
CA ARG A 256 2.89 18.44 6.57
C ARG A 256 3.90 17.54 5.85
N PRO A 257 3.73 17.32 4.52
CA PRO A 257 4.70 16.55 3.75
C PRO A 257 6.12 17.09 3.99
N ASP A 258 7.03 16.20 4.27
CA ASP A 258 8.46 16.51 4.43
C ASP A 258 9.29 15.83 3.32
N VAL A 259 10.61 15.90 3.45
CA VAL A 259 11.55 15.32 2.49
C VAL A 259 11.43 13.80 2.33
N PHE A 260 10.68 13.11 3.20
CA PHE A 260 10.45 11.67 3.13
C PHE A 260 9.07 11.32 2.53
N THR A 261 8.33 12.33 2.08
CA THR A 261 7.05 12.15 1.39
C THR A 261 7.27 12.25 -0.11
N PHE A 262 7.27 11.11 -0.78
CA PHE A 262 7.35 11.08 -2.22
C PHE A 262 6.01 11.33 -2.87
N LYS A 263 6.03 12.00 -4.02
CA LYS A 263 4.89 12.27 -4.87
C LYS A 263 5.16 11.77 -6.28
N LEU A 264 4.18 11.09 -6.86
CA LEU A 264 4.33 10.47 -8.17
C LEU A 264 3.01 10.44 -8.93
N VAL A 265 2.99 11.04 -10.11
CA VAL A 265 1.98 10.75 -11.14
C VAL A 265 2.54 9.66 -12.04
N MET A 266 2.00 8.45 -11.93
CA MET A 266 2.50 7.30 -12.67
C MET A 266 2.17 7.43 -14.16
N LYS A 267 3.17 7.19 -15.01
CA LYS A 267 3.05 7.13 -16.47
C LYS A 267 2.82 5.69 -16.93
N PRO A 268 2.25 5.48 -18.14
CA PRO A 268 2.22 4.15 -18.73
C PRO A 268 3.62 3.52 -18.78
N GLY A 269 3.75 2.28 -18.35
CA GLY A 269 5.05 1.60 -18.21
C GLY A 269 5.69 1.73 -16.82
N GLU A 270 5.17 2.58 -15.95
CA GLU A 270 5.70 2.69 -14.58
C GLU A 270 4.92 1.80 -13.62
N GLY A 271 5.65 1.20 -12.69
CA GLY A 271 5.12 0.39 -11.61
C GLY A 271 5.73 0.75 -10.25
N LEU A 272 4.98 0.48 -9.20
CA LEU A 272 5.44 0.51 -7.82
C LEU A 272 5.35 -0.89 -7.23
N VAL A 273 6.39 -1.31 -6.53
CA VAL A 273 6.43 -2.55 -5.76
C VAL A 273 6.80 -2.19 -4.33
N SER A 274 6.05 -2.68 -3.36
CA SER A 274 6.16 -2.18 -2.00
C SER A 274 5.86 -3.25 -0.95
N ASN A 275 6.57 -3.20 0.16
CA ASN A 275 6.24 -3.88 1.40
C ASN A 275 5.18 -3.11 2.20
N ASN A 276 4.07 -2.80 1.53
CA ASN A 276 2.88 -2.16 2.09
C ASN A 276 3.15 -0.80 2.77
N VAL A 277 3.92 0.07 2.11
CA VAL A 277 4.15 1.44 2.59
C VAL A 277 2.85 2.23 2.67
N LEU A 278 2.84 3.27 3.50
CA LEU A 278 1.77 4.26 3.53
C LEU A 278 1.62 4.93 2.18
N HIS A 279 0.39 5.03 1.71
CA HIS A 279 0.10 5.69 0.45
C HIS A 279 -1.25 6.41 0.46
N CYS A 280 -1.35 7.41 -0.39
CA CYS A 280 -2.58 8.14 -0.69
C CYS A 280 -2.64 8.45 -2.18
N ARG A 281 -3.75 9.02 -2.65
CA ARG A 281 -3.91 9.45 -4.04
C ARG A 281 -4.79 10.69 -4.07
N THR A 282 -4.40 11.70 -4.84
CA THR A 282 -5.29 12.83 -5.14
C THR A 282 -6.47 12.39 -6.01
N GLY A 283 -7.51 13.20 -6.08
CA GLY A 283 -8.54 13.04 -7.10
C GLY A 283 -7.94 13.14 -8.51
N PHE A 284 -8.68 12.67 -9.51
CA PHE A 284 -8.26 12.77 -10.90
C PHE A 284 -9.45 13.01 -11.83
N ALA A 285 -9.16 13.47 -13.04
CA ALA A 285 -10.10 13.55 -14.14
C ALA A 285 -9.69 12.61 -15.27
N ASP A 286 -10.62 11.77 -15.70
CA ASP A 286 -10.42 10.88 -16.83
C ASP A 286 -10.70 11.55 -18.18
N ASP A 287 -10.25 10.91 -19.24
CA ASP A 287 -10.62 11.25 -20.60
C ASP A 287 -12.13 10.99 -20.84
N GLU A 288 -12.74 11.75 -21.73
CA GLU A 288 -14.14 11.54 -22.13
C GLU A 288 -14.31 10.22 -22.89
N ASP A 289 -13.28 9.80 -23.63
CA ASP A 289 -13.21 8.52 -24.30
C ASP A 289 -12.89 7.41 -23.28
N PRO A 290 -13.78 6.46 -23.01
CA PRO A 290 -13.56 5.37 -22.07
C PRO A 290 -12.33 4.50 -22.39
N SER A 291 -11.96 4.39 -23.69
CA SER A 291 -10.79 3.62 -24.10
C SER A 291 -9.47 4.24 -23.64
N LYS A 292 -9.47 5.54 -23.32
CA LYS A 292 -8.33 6.31 -22.80
C LYS A 292 -8.39 6.54 -21.29
N SER A 293 -9.46 6.13 -20.62
CA SER A 293 -9.59 6.27 -19.17
C SER A 293 -8.46 5.58 -18.42
N ARG A 294 -8.14 6.13 -17.27
CA ARG A 294 -7.11 5.61 -16.35
C ARG A 294 -7.31 4.14 -16.06
N LEU A 295 -6.23 3.36 -16.19
CA LEU A 295 -6.21 1.95 -15.84
C LEU A 295 -4.91 1.60 -15.13
N LEU A 296 -5.00 1.07 -13.93
CA LEU A 296 -3.89 0.45 -13.23
C LEU A 296 -4.20 -1.01 -12.92
N TYR A 297 -3.16 -1.83 -12.87
CA TYR A 297 -3.23 -3.20 -12.36
C TYR A 297 -2.60 -3.26 -10.98
N ARG A 298 -3.32 -3.83 -10.00
CA ARG A 298 -2.83 -4.03 -8.63
C ARG A 298 -2.95 -5.49 -8.22
N ILE A 299 -1.92 -5.99 -7.54
CA ILE A 299 -1.95 -7.27 -6.84
C ILE A 299 -1.50 -7.03 -5.40
N ARG A 300 -2.16 -7.66 -4.44
CA ARG A 300 -1.81 -7.62 -3.02
C ARG A 300 -1.43 -9.02 -2.55
N PHE A 301 -0.48 -9.08 -1.60
CA PHE A 301 0.09 -10.32 -1.10
C PHE A 301 0.14 -10.31 0.42
N LEU A 302 -0.06 -11.49 1.02
CA LEU A 302 0.19 -11.73 2.43
C LEU A 302 1.69 -11.90 2.70
N ASP A 303 2.46 -12.22 1.67
CA ASP A 303 3.91 -12.29 1.73
C ASP A 303 4.54 -10.90 1.75
N ARG A 304 5.76 -10.83 2.28
CA ARG A 304 6.66 -9.68 2.19
C ARG A 304 7.79 -10.00 1.21
N ILE A 305 8.26 -8.99 0.47
CA ILE A 305 9.47 -9.10 -0.34
C ILE A 305 10.67 -9.01 0.61
N LEU A 306 11.52 -10.02 0.56
CA LEU A 306 12.74 -10.13 1.37
C LEU A 306 13.97 -9.92 0.49
N ALA A 307 15.07 -9.40 1.08
CA ALA A 307 16.39 -9.47 0.48
C ALA A 307 16.80 -10.93 0.21
N ASP A 308 17.75 -11.12 -0.71
CA ASP A 308 18.30 -12.45 -1.01
C ASP A 308 19.23 -12.91 0.09
#